data_aa70cfea91016e2f8a9b1cc940a9541c
#
_entry.id   aa70cfea91016e2f8a9b1cc940a9541c
#
_cell.length_a   1.000
_cell.length_b   1.000
_cell.length_c   1.000
_cell.angle_alpha   90.00
_cell.angle_beta   90.00
_cell.angle_gamma   90.00
#
_symmetry.space_group_name_H-M   'P 1'
#
loop_
_entity.id
_entity.type
_entity.pdbx_description
1 polymer ?
#
loop_
_entity_poly.entity_id
_entity_poly.type
_entity_poly.pdbx_seq_one_letter_code
_entity_poly.pdbx_strand_id
1 'polypeptide(L)'
;EIVKGLWAAGEAASSSVHGANRLGANSLLDIVVFGKACSENISELCEPGEKIEECDSNKLNNDIESFLELKNRNGKFKVSEIRLELQKIMQKHAGVFRTEELLSEGVNKVKELYNKFDDVYINDKSDEFNTELIEILELRNLIENAYVTIASADYRKESRGAHSHEKYTERDDKNWLKHTIAKLSSDKVNLSKRDVIMDTLNDEVNSIPLAKRVY
;
A
#
# COMPACT_ATOMS: atom_id res chain seq x y z
N GLU A 1 15.51 0.43 2.57
CA GLU A 1 16.04 1.18 3.73
C GLU A 1 15.25 0.80 4.96
N ILE A 2 15.94 0.58 6.09
CA ILE A 2 15.31 0.26 7.36
C ILE A 2 15.12 1.56 8.12
N VAL A 3 13.90 1.82 8.58
CA VAL A 3 13.59 2.95 9.45
C VAL A 3 13.83 2.53 10.90
N LYS A 4 14.85 3.08 11.53
CA LYS A 4 15.18 2.77 12.92
C LYS A 4 14.02 3.14 13.85
N GLY A 5 13.72 2.26 14.80
CA GLY A 5 12.65 2.48 15.78
C GLY A 5 11.23 2.23 15.25
N LEU A 6 11.07 1.71 14.02
CA LEU A 6 9.77 1.39 13.46
C LEU A 6 9.67 -0.10 13.11
N TRP A 7 8.70 -0.77 13.72
CA TRP A 7 8.35 -2.17 13.45
C TRP A 7 6.91 -2.27 12.97
N ALA A 8 6.62 -3.27 12.19
CA ALA A 8 5.27 -3.53 11.71
C ALA A 8 4.97 -5.03 11.69
N ALA A 9 3.78 -5.42 12.10
CA ALA A 9 3.26 -6.78 12.03
C ALA A 9 1.78 -6.77 11.62
N GLY A 10 1.28 -7.87 11.06
CA GLY A 10 -0.09 -7.98 10.61
C GLY A 10 -0.38 -7.18 9.34
N GLU A 11 -1.59 -6.68 9.21
CA GLU A 11 -2.08 -5.98 8.00
C GLU A 11 -1.27 -4.73 7.62
N ALA A 12 -0.65 -4.06 8.60
CA ALA A 12 0.24 -2.92 8.37
C ALA A 12 1.60 -3.31 7.79
N ALA A 13 1.95 -4.60 7.82
CA ALA A 13 3.24 -5.12 7.36
C ALA A 13 3.14 -5.79 6.00
N SER A 14 4.27 -5.91 5.31
CA SER A 14 4.45 -6.76 4.13
C SER A 14 5.43 -7.89 4.45
N SER A 15 4.97 -8.87 5.20
CA SER A 15 5.79 -10.00 5.68
C SER A 15 6.19 -10.99 4.58
N SER A 16 5.55 -10.91 3.41
CA SER A 16 5.78 -11.80 2.24
C SER A 16 5.38 -13.28 2.44
N VAL A 17 4.63 -13.61 3.50
CA VAL A 17 4.23 -14.99 3.80
C VAL A 17 2.85 -15.37 3.28
N HIS A 18 2.06 -14.42 2.78
CA HIS A 18 0.69 -14.65 2.32
C HIS A 18 0.56 -14.97 0.83
N GLY A 19 1.64 -14.90 0.07
CA GLY A 19 1.61 -15.04 -1.38
C GLY A 19 0.80 -13.93 -2.04
N ALA A 20 0.06 -14.27 -3.10
CA ALA A 20 -0.73 -13.31 -3.85
C ALA A 20 -2.16 -13.11 -3.30
N ASN A 21 -2.55 -13.89 -2.31
CA ASN A 21 -3.85 -13.76 -1.65
C ASN A 21 -3.79 -14.39 -0.25
N ARG A 22 -4.05 -13.61 0.77
CA ARG A 22 -4.12 -14.10 2.15
C ARG A 22 -5.33 -15.03 2.31
N LEU A 23 -5.10 -16.22 2.84
CA LEU A 23 -6.17 -17.16 3.17
C LEU A 23 -6.81 -16.81 4.51
N GLY A 24 -8.08 -17.23 4.67
CA GLY A 24 -8.79 -17.10 5.94
C GLY A 24 -8.02 -17.67 7.11
N ALA A 25 -8.16 -17.08 8.30
CA ALA A 25 -7.48 -17.40 9.55
C ALA A 25 -5.96 -17.09 9.61
N ASN A 26 -5.26 -16.97 8.49
CA ASN A 26 -3.81 -16.70 8.48
C ASN A 26 -3.43 -15.31 9.03
N SER A 27 -4.37 -14.37 9.08
CA SER A 27 -4.13 -13.06 9.73
C SER A 27 -3.81 -13.19 11.21
N LEU A 28 -4.56 -14.02 11.94
CA LEU A 28 -4.32 -14.24 13.38
C LEU A 28 -2.95 -14.85 13.62
N LEU A 29 -2.55 -15.80 12.79
CA LEU A 29 -1.23 -16.42 12.88
C LEU A 29 -0.12 -15.40 12.61
N ASP A 30 -0.27 -14.57 11.58
CA ASP A 30 0.65 -13.49 11.21
C ASP A 30 0.86 -12.52 12.37
N ILE A 31 -0.22 -11.93 12.91
CA ILE A 31 -0.10 -10.92 13.98
C ILE A 31 0.49 -11.48 15.27
N VAL A 32 0.21 -12.74 15.60
CA VAL A 32 0.77 -13.40 16.80
C VAL A 32 2.25 -13.67 16.63
N VAL A 33 2.65 -14.32 15.52
CA VAL A 33 4.04 -14.73 15.27
C VAL A 33 4.93 -13.51 15.07
N PHE A 34 4.55 -12.60 14.17
CA PHE A 34 5.39 -11.42 13.88
C PHE A 34 5.27 -10.34 14.95
N GLY A 35 4.15 -10.24 15.66
CA GLY A 35 4.04 -9.38 16.84
C GLY A 35 5.02 -9.82 17.93
N LYS A 36 5.13 -11.14 18.18
CA LYS A 36 6.13 -11.71 19.08
C LYS A 36 7.55 -11.40 18.59
N ALA A 37 7.85 -11.66 17.32
CA ALA A 37 9.17 -11.39 16.75
C ALA A 37 9.55 -9.89 16.83
N CYS A 38 8.60 -8.97 16.61
CA CYS A 38 8.81 -7.53 16.84
C CYS A 38 9.15 -7.24 18.29
N SER A 39 8.42 -7.82 19.25
CA SER A 39 8.65 -7.62 20.67
C SER A 39 10.02 -8.13 21.11
N GLU A 40 10.42 -9.31 20.67
CA GLU A 40 11.73 -9.88 20.95
C GLU A 40 12.85 -8.99 20.38
N ASN A 41 12.73 -8.58 19.13
CA ASN A 41 13.70 -7.70 18.48
C ASN A 41 13.80 -6.31 19.15
N ILE A 42 12.67 -5.73 19.57
CA ILE A 42 12.67 -4.47 20.35
C ILE A 42 13.42 -4.67 21.68
N SER A 43 13.17 -5.78 22.37
CA SER A 43 13.83 -6.07 23.64
C SER A 43 15.35 -6.28 23.52
N GLU A 44 15.81 -6.73 22.36
CA GLU A 44 17.23 -6.92 22.05
C GLU A 44 17.94 -5.62 21.65
N LEU A 45 17.22 -4.72 20.94
CA LEU A 45 17.80 -3.53 20.33
C LEU A 45 17.59 -2.24 21.11
N CYS A 46 16.63 -2.20 22.01
CA CYS A 46 16.27 -1.00 22.77
C CYS A 46 16.53 -1.19 24.26
N GLU A 47 17.29 -0.29 24.86
CA GLU A 47 17.52 -0.28 26.31
C GLU A 47 16.53 0.68 27.01
N PRO A 48 15.92 0.26 28.14
CA PRO A 48 15.06 1.15 28.93
C PRO A 48 15.83 2.39 29.40
N GLY A 49 15.30 3.57 29.07
CA GLY A 49 15.94 4.85 29.44
C GLY A 49 16.98 5.33 28.42
N GLU A 50 17.19 4.65 27.32
CA GLU A 50 18.02 5.13 26.22
C GLU A 50 17.51 6.49 25.73
N LYS A 51 18.43 7.42 25.48
CA LYS A 51 18.08 8.75 25.00
C LYS A 51 17.59 8.66 23.55
N ILE A 52 16.37 9.05 23.32
CA ILE A 52 15.80 9.17 21.97
C ILE A 52 16.44 10.36 21.28
N GLU A 53 16.82 10.19 20.00
CA GLU A 53 17.31 11.30 19.16
C GLU A 53 16.26 12.41 19.10
N GLU A 54 16.70 13.65 19.25
CA GLU A 54 15.79 14.80 19.12
C GLU A 54 15.26 14.90 17.69
N CYS A 55 13.97 15.20 17.58
CA CYS A 55 13.35 15.41 16.26
C CYS A 55 13.98 16.66 15.62
N ASP A 56 14.27 16.58 14.33
CA ASP A 56 14.67 17.75 13.54
C ASP A 56 13.54 18.80 13.54
N SER A 57 13.79 19.89 14.27
CA SER A 57 12.80 20.97 14.43
C SER A 57 12.39 21.62 13.10
N ASN A 58 13.29 21.67 12.11
CA ASN A 58 12.95 22.19 10.79
C ASN A 58 11.98 21.27 10.06
N LYS A 59 12.23 19.96 10.13
CA LYS A 59 11.34 18.97 9.54
C LYS A 59 9.96 19.01 10.19
N LEU A 60 9.91 19.06 11.51
CA LEU A 60 8.65 19.17 12.25
C LEU A 60 7.88 20.43 11.89
N ASN A 61 8.55 21.58 11.79
CA ASN A 61 7.90 22.84 11.38
C ASN A 61 7.36 22.76 9.97
N ASN A 62 8.10 22.18 9.01
CA ASN A 62 7.62 21.98 7.64
C ASN A 62 6.39 21.06 7.57
N ASP A 63 6.37 20.01 8.40
CA ASP A 63 5.21 19.10 8.48
C ASP A 63 3.97 19.83 9.04
N ILE A 64 4.16 20.67 10.08
CA ILE A 64 3.09 21.50 10.65
C ILE A 64 2.60 22.54 9.64
N GLU A 65 3.49 23.22 8.94
CA GLU A 65 3.15 24.21 7.91
C GLU A 65 2.35 23.55 6.78
N SER A 66 2.78 22.38 6.31
CA SER A 66 2.08 21.59 5.28
C SER A 66 0.67 21.18 5.72
N PHE A 67 0.51 20.79 6.99
CA PHE A 67 -0.78 20.48 7.58
C PHE A 67 -1.70 21.70 7.63
N LEU A 68 -1.19 22.84 8.08
CA LEU A 68 -1.94 24.10 8.15
C LEU A 68 -2.32 24.62 6.76
N GLU A 69 -1.42 24.50 5.79
CA GLU A 69 -1.70 24.81 4.40
C GLU A 69 -2.85 23.97 3.87
N LEU A 70 -2.80 22.64 4.07
CA LEU A 70 -3.85 21.71 3.66
C LEU A 70 -5.20 22.09 4.29
N LYS A 71 -5.22 22.37 5.60
CA LYS A 71 -6.43 22.81 6.32
C LYS A 71 -7.01 24.10 5.75
N ASN A 72 -6.15 25.09 5.44
CA ASN A 72 -6.57 26.42 5.02
C ASN A 72 -6.68 26.60 3.50
N ARG A 73 -6.32 25.56 2.74
CA ARG A 73 -6.30 25.60 1.28
C ARG A 73 -7.65 25.99 0.71
N ASN A 74 -7.60 26.85 -0.32
CA ASN A 74 -8.71 27.12 -1.22
C ASN A 74 -8.49 26.27 -2.48
N GLY A 75 -9.51 25.56 -2.91
CA GLY A 75 -9.42 24.66 -4.06
C GLY A 75 -10.70 24.64 -4.87
N LYS A 76 -10.72 23.82 -5.90
CA LYS A 76 -11.87 23.65 -6.81
C LYS A 76 -12.71 22.43 -6.51
N PHE A 77 -12.10 21.41 -5.88
CA PHE A 77 -12.73 20.11 -5.71
C PHE A 77 -12.98 19.79 -4.24
N LYS A 78 -14.18 19.28 -3.94
CA LYS A 78 -14.48 18.78 -2.60
C LYS A 78 -13.86 17.42 -2.36
N VAL A 79 -13.42 17.15 -1.11
CA VAL A 79 -12.89 15.84 -0.69
C VAL A 79 -13.82 14.70 -1.07
N SER A 80 -15.11 14.84 -0.77
CA SER A 80 -16.13 13.81 -1.03
C SER A 80 -16.30 13.49 -2.51
N GLU A 81 -16.17 14.47 -3.39
CA GLU A 81 -16.27 14.29 -4.85
C GLU A 81 -15.11 13.47 -5.38
N ILE A 82 -13.87 13.84 -5.02
CA ILE A 82 -12.67 13.11 -5.44
C ILE A 82 -12.65 11.70 -4.84
N ARG A 83 -13.06 11.53 -3.57
CA ARG A 83 -13.16 10.20 -2.94
C ARG A 83 -14.14 9.30 -3.68
N LEU A 84 -15.31 9.80 -4.03
CA LEU A 84 -16.32 9.05 -4.78
C LEU A 84 -15.83 8.70 -6.20
N GLU A 85 -15.16 9.63 -6.87
CA GLU A 85 -14.58 9.41 -8.20
C GLU A 85 -13.50 8.31 -8.13
N LEU A 86 -12.61 8.35 -7.13
CA LEU A 86 -11.60 7.32 -6.89
C LEU A 86 -12.22 5.93 -6.70
N GLN A 87 -13.26 5.83 -5.85
CA GLN A 87 -13.97 4.57 -5.61
C GLN A 87 -14.57 4.00 -6.90
N LYS A 88 -15.21 4.84 -7.73
CA LYS A 88 -15.79 4.43 -9.02
C LYS A 88 -14.70 3.96 -10.00
N ILE A 89 -13.58 4.68 -10.06
CA ILE A 89 -12.46 4.31 -10.92
C ILE A 89 -11.91 2.94 -10.49
N MET A 90 -11.59 2.76 -9.22
CA MET A 90 -11.03 1.51 -8.72
C MET A 90 -11.99 0.34 -8.89
N GLN A 91 -13.28 0.53 -8.62
CA GLN A 91 -14.30 -0.49 -8.83
C GLN A 91 -14.42 -0.92 -10.30
N LYS A 92 -14.38 0.04 -11.22
CA LYS A 92 -14.52 -0.23 -12.65
C LYS A 92 -13.26 -0.81 -13.28
N HIS A 93 -12.10 -0.23 -12.97
CA HIS A 93 -10.86 -0.49 -13.69
C HIS A 93 -9.93 -1.51 -13.00
N ALA A 94 -10.03 -1.66 -11.67
CA ALA A 94 -9.24 -2.61 -10.89
C ALA A 94 -10.10 -3.64 -10.13
N GLY A 95 -11.33 -3.85 -10.57
CA GLY A 95 -12.25 -4.83 -10.02
C GLY A 95 -11.81 -6.28 -10.24
N VAL A 96 -12.77 -7.21 -10.19
CA VAL A 96 -12.49 -8.65 -10.28
C VAL A 96 -11.98 -9.04 -11.67
N PHE A 97 -12.65 -8.58 -12.74
CA PHE A 97 -12.29 -8.89 -14.11
C PHE A 97 -11.45 -7.75 -14.69
N ARG A 98 -10.22 -8.06 -15.09
CA ARG A 98 -9.21 -7.08 -15.50
C ARG A 98 -8.77 -7.34 -16.93
N THR A 99 -8.81 -6.31 -17.78
CA THR A 99 -8.23 -6.32 -19.11
C THR A 99 -7.09 -5.30 -19.20
N GLU A 100 -6.25 -5.41 -20.23
CA GLU A 100 -5.16 -4.43 -20.44
C GLU A 100 -5.72 -3.01 -20.62
N GLU A 101 -6.81 -2.89 -21.36
CA GLU A 101 -7.46 -1.61 -21.66
C GLU A 101 -8.03 -0.97 -20.40
N LEU A 102 -8.78 -1.76 -19.59
CA LEU A 102 -9.36 -1.26 -18.34
C LEU A 102 -8.26 -0.82 -17.35
N LEU A 103 -7.23 -1.63 -17.19
CA LEU A 103 -6.14 -1.32 -16.26
C LEU A 103 -5.38 -0.07 -16.71
N SER A 104 -5.01 0.03 -17.98
CA SER A 104 -4.28 1.17 -18.53
C SER A 104 -5.11 2.46 -18.48
N GLU A 105 -6.41 2.42 -18.82
CA GLU A 105 -7.33 3.55 -18.64
C GLU A 105 -7.42 3.95 -17.16
N GLY A 106 -7.53 2.98 -16.28
CA GLY A 106 -7.61 3.21 -14.84
C GLY A 106 -6.35 3.87 -14.27
N VAL A 107 -5.17 3.44 -14.69
CA VAL A 107 -3.89 4.07 -14.29
C VAL A 107 -3.90 5.56 -14.64
N ASN A 108 -4.32 5.92 -15.86
CA ASN A 108 -4.38 7.31 -16.29
C ASN A 108 -5.40 8.11 -15.46
N LYS A 109 -6.59 7.56 -15.20
CA LYS A 109 -7.63 8.23 -14.40
C LYS A 109 -7.19 8.44 -12.94
N VAL A 110 -6.55 7.46 -12.32
CA VAL A 110 -6.05 7.62 -10.95
C VAL A 110 -4.91 8.64 -10.91
N LYS A 111 -4.04 8.66 -11.92
CA LYS A 111 -3.01 9.69 -12.05
C LYS A 111 -3.61 11.10 -12.18
N GLU A 112 -4.69 11.25 -12.93
CA GLU A 112 -5.41 12.54 -13.01
C GLU A 112 -5.95 12.98 -11.64
N LEU A 113 -6.51 12.05 -10.85
CA LEU A 113 -6.96 12.36 -9.47
C LEU A 113 -5.80 12.71 -8.55
N TYR A 114 -4.67 12.00 -8.67
CA TYR A 114 -3.45 12.32 -7.94
C TYR A 114 -3.03 13.78 -8.16
N ASN A 115 -3.04 14.24 -9.42
CA ASN A 115 -2.70 15.62 -9.78
C ASN A 115 -3.78 16.64 -9.36
N LYS A 116 -5.06 16.24 -9.27
CA LYS A 116 -6.14 17.10 -8.77
C LYS A 116 -6.08 17.34 -7.27
N PHE A 117 -5.36 16.50 -6.51
CA PHE A 117 -5.33 16.58 -5.05
C PHE A 117 -4.84 17.95 -4.54
N ASP A 118 -3.96 18.61 -5.25
CA ASP A 118 -3.45 19.91 -4.86
C ASP A 118 -4.53 21.03 -4.94
N ASP A 119 -5.60 20.79 -5.70
CA ASP A 119 -6.78 21.68 -5.80
C ASP A 119 -7.96 21.21 -4.92
N VAL A 120 -7.76 20.21 -4.04
CA VAL A 120 -8.80 19.74 -3.11
C VAL A 120 -8.86 20.66 -1.88
N TYR A 121 -10.06 20.95 -1.41
CA TYR A 121 -10.29 21.81 -0.25
C TYR A 121 -11.31 21.19 0.70
N ILE A 122 -11.31 21.68 1.95
CA ILE A 122 -12.31 21.42 2.97
C ILE A 122 -13.05 22.71 3.32
N ASN A 123 -14.33 22.62 3.69
CA ASN A 123 -15.14 23.76 4.11
C ASN A 123 -14.95 24.07 5.59
N ASP A 124 -14.91 23.03 6.42
CA ASP A 124 -14.71 23.18 7.85
C ASP A 124 -13.24 23.53 8.15
N LYS A 125 -13.02 24.69 8.74
CA LYS A 125 -11.70 25.18 9.15
C LYS A 125 -11.51 25.16 10.68
N SER A 126 -12.46 24.59 11.41
CA SER A 126 -12.39 24.49 12.87
C SER A 126 -11.24 23.59 13.33
N ASP A 127 -10.83 23.76 14.58
CA ASP A 127 -9.78 22.94 15.21
C ASP A 127 -10.34 21.75 15.98
N GLU A 128 -11.67 21.74 16.24
CA GLU A 128 -12.32 20.72 17.03
C GLU A 128 -13.31 19.92 16.20
N PHE A 129 -13.27 18.59 16.33
CA PHE A 129 -14.18 17.64 15.65
C PHE A 129 -14.27 17.80 14.12
N ASN A 130 -13.19 18.26 13.48
CA ASN A 130 -13.14 18.50 12.04
C ASN A 130 -12.95 17.18 11.26
N THR A 131 -14.07 16.55 10.90
CA THR A 131 -14.06 15.29 10.15
C THR A 131 -13.62 15.49 8.70
N GLU A 132 -13.87 16.64 8.06
CA GLU A 132 -13.38 16.94 6.71
C GLU A 132 -11.85 16.99 6.65
N LEU A 133 -11.20 17.48 7.71
CA LEU A 133 -9.74 17.48 7.82
C LEU A 133 -9.18 16.05 7.88
N ILE A 134 -9.81 15.17 8.63
CA ILE A 134 -9.41 13.75 8.66
C ILE A 134 -9.63 13.12 7.28
N GLU A 135 -10.77 13.39 6.63
CA GLU A 135 -11.07 12.84 5.31
C GLU A 135 -10.09 13.30 4.22
N ILE A 136 -9.59 14.53 4.24
CA ILE A 136 -8.60 14.99 3.23
C ILE A 136 -7.23 14.34 3.47
N LEU A 137 -6.82 14.13 4.73
CA LEU A 137 -5.60 13.40 5.07
C LEU A 137 -5.67 11.94 4.62
N GLU A 138 -6.80 11.27 4.89
CA GLU A 138 -7.05 9.92 4.41
C GLU A 138 -7.10 9.85 2.88
N LEU A 139 -7.73 10.84 2.22
CA LEU A 139 -7.88 10.84 0.77
C LEU A 139 -6.53 10.85 0.06
N ARG A 140 -5.55 11.58 0.55
CA ARG A 140 -4.19 11.58 0.01
C ARG A 140 -3.61 10.16 0.02
N ASN A 141 -3.67 9.51 1.18
CA ASN A 141 -3.17 8.14 1.34
C ASN A 141 -3.92 7.15 0.45
N LEU A 142 -5.26 7.31 0.32
CA LEU A 142 -6.07 6.46 -0.54
C LEU A 142 -5.70 6.60 -2.02
N ILE A 143 -5.47 7.82 -2.52
CA ILE A 143 -5.09 8.05 -3.91
C ILE A 143 -3.71 7.45 -4.20
N GLU A 144 -2.73 7.66 -3.32
CA GLU A 144 -1.38 7.10 -3.46
C GLU A 144 -1.42 5.56 -3.49
N ASN A 145 -2.14 4.94 -2.56
CA ASN A 145 -2.30 3.48 -2.53
C ASN A 145 -3.05 2.95 -3.75
N ALA A 146 -4.10 3.64 -4.19
CA ALA A 146 -4.84 3.26 -5.40
C ALA A 146 -3.95 3.33 -6.64
N TYR A 147 -3.14 4.38 -6.76
CA TYR A 147 -2.23 4.56 -7.90
C TYR A 147 -1.17 3.44 -7.95
N VAL A 148 -0.54 3.15 -6.83
CA VAL A 148 0.42 2.04 -6.71
C VAL A 148 -0.25 0.70 -7.02
N THR A 149 -1.45 0.47 -6.52
CA THR A 149 -2.20 -0.78 -6.70
C THR A 149 -2.56 -1.01 -8.17
N ILE A 150 -3.16 -0.01 -8.83
CA ILE A 150 -3.62 -0.20 -10.22
C ILE A 150 -2.44 -0.25 -11.20
N ALA A 151 -1.37 0.52 -10.96
CA ALA A 151 -0.14 0.45 -11.76
C ALA A 151 0.54 -0.91 -11.62
N SER A 152 0.57 -1.48 -10.41
CA SER A 152 1.09 -2.83 -10.16
C SER A 152 0.25 -3.91 -10.82
N ALA A 153 -1.07 -3.75 -10.84
CA ALA A 153 -1.98 -4.66 -11.52
C ALA A 153 -1.80 -4.61 -13.04
N ASP A 154 -1.69 -3.42 -13.63
CA ASP A 154 -1.43 -3.26 -15.07
C ASP A 154 -0.07 -3.84 -15.48
N TYR A 155 0.93 -3.73 -14.62
CA TYR A 155 2.26 -4.26 -14.89
C TYR A 155 2.30 -5.79 -14.93
N ARG A 156 1.49 -6.49 -14.10
CA ARG A 156 1.53 -7.96 -13.93
C ARG A 156 0.73 -8.68 -15.02
N LYS A 157 1.42 -9.37 -15.91
CA LYS A 157 0.84 -10.08 -17.08
C LYS A 157 0.67 -11.59 -16.81
N GLU A 158 -0.07 -11.91 -15.77
CA GLU A 158 -0.48 -13.27 -15.38
C GLU A 158 -1.76 -13.20 -14.54
N SER A 159 -2.35 -14.34 -14.20
CA SER A 159 -3.37 -14.46 -13.15
C SER A 159 -2.82 -15.22 -11.96
N ARG A 160 -2.86 -14.59 -10.74
CA ARG A 160 -2.32 -15.19 -9.51
C ARG A 160 -3.06 -14.65 -8.28
N GLY A 161 -3.58 -15.54 -7.46
CA GLY A 161 -4.33 -15.17 -6.26
C GLY A 161 -5.55 -14.31 -6.59
N ALA A 162 -5.65 -13.13 -6.01
CA ALA A 162 -6.74 -12.19 -6.27
C ALA A 162 -6.59 -11.41 -7.59
N HIS A 163 -5.42 -11.45 -8.24
CA HIS A 163 -5.22 -10.82 -9.54
C HIS A 163 -5.68 -11.76 -10.66
N SER A 164 -6.86 -11.49 -11.23
CA SER A 164 -7.43 -12.22 -12.36
C SER A 164 -7.41 -11.33 -13.60
N HIS A 165 -6.73 -11.79 -14.66
CA HIS A 165 -6.55 -11.05 -15.91
C HIS A 165 -7.15 -11.84 -17.08
N GLU A 166 -8.09 -11.26 -17.81
CA GLU A 166 -8.85 -11.98 -18.86
C GLU A 166 -7.97 -12.46 -20.02
N LYS A 167 -6.92 -11.74 -20.37
CA LYS A 167 -5.98 -12.13 -21.42
C LYS A 167 -4.90 -13.10 -20.94
N TYR A 168 -4.46 -12.98 -19.69
CA TYR A 168 -3.41 -13.80 -19.09
C TYR A 168 -4.01 -14.68 -17.98
N THR A 169 -4.83 -15.66 -18.38
CA THR A 169 -5.66 -16.46 -17.47
C THR A 169 -4.87 -17.41 -16.58
N GLU A 170 -3.66 -17.79 -16.97
CA GLU A 170 -2.83 -18.76 -16.26
C GLU A 170 -1.75 -18.08 -15.43
N ARG A 171 -1.30 -18.80 -14.41
CA ARG A 171 -0.15 -18.42 -13.59
C ARG A 171 1.14 -18.66 -14.36
N ASP A 172 2.04 -17.69 -14.36
CA ASP A 172 3.35 -17.77 -15.03
C ASP A 172 4.48 -17.76 -14.00
N ASP A 173 4.82 -18.93 -13.47
CA ASP A 173 5.87 -19.07 -12.45
C ASP A 173 7.26 -18.74 -12.98
N LYS A 174 7.50 -18.88 -14.28
CA LYS A 174 8.81 -18.57 -14.90
C LYS A 174 9.14 -17.09 -14.84
N ASN A 175 8.18 -16.24 -15.15
CA ASN A 175 8.39 -14.78 -15.29
C ASN A 175 7.86 -14.00 -14.09
N TRP A 176 6.86 -14.54 -13.35
CA TRP A 176 6.08 -13.83 -12.37
C TRP A 176 6.05 -14.45 -10.97
N LEU A 177 6.81 -15.51 -10.69
CA LEU A 177 7.08 -15.92 -9.31
C LEU A 177 8.02 -14.90 -8.65
N LYS A 178 7.53 -13.66 -8.59
CA LYS A 178 8.25 -12.47 -8.14
C LYS A 178 7.29 -11.57 -7.37
N HIS A 179 7.81 -10.87 -6.38
CA HIS A 179 7.11 -9.71 -5.83
C HIS A 179 7.15 -8.57 -6.83
N THR A 180 6.05 -7.86 -7.01
CA THR A 180 6.04 -6.57 -7.67
C THR A 180 6.39 -5.50 -6.64
N ILE A 181 7.48 -4.79 -6.87
CA ILE A 181 7.94 -3.69 -6.02
C ILE A 181 7.56 -2.38 -6.71
N ALA A 182 6.78 -1.56 -6.03
CA ALA A 182 6.35 -0.26 -6.52
C ALA A 182 6.93 0.85 -5.65
N LYS A 183 7.45 1.88 -6.29
CA LYS A 183 7.94 3.10 -5.63
C LYS A 183 7.30 4.30 -6.32
N LEU A 184 6.48 5.03 -5.58
CA LEU A 184 5.94 6.31 -6.02
C LEU A 184 7.02 7.38 -5.83
N SER A 185 7.35 8.11 -6.89
CA SER A 185 8.30 9.23 -6.88
C SER A 185 7.68 10.37 -7.67
N SER A 186 7.41 11.48 -6.98
CA SER A 186 6.66 12.60 -7.54
C SER A 186 5.29 12.15 -8.07
N ASP A 187 5.10 12.12 -9.37
CA ASP A 187 3.84 11.74 -10.03
C ASP A 187 3.93 10.40 -10.81
N LYS A 188 5.00 9.62 -10.56
CA LYS A 188 5.27 8.38 -11.31
C LYS A 188 5.47 7.19 -10.38
N VAL A 189 4.78 6.09 -10.69
CA VAL A 189 5.03 4.78 -10.07
C VAL A 189 6.12 4.05 -10.84
N ASN A 190 7.25 3.80 -10.19
CA ASN A 190 8.34 2.99 -10.72
C ASN A 190 8.17 1.56 -10.24
N LEU A 191 8.18 0.61 -11.17
CA LEU A 191 7.90 -0.79 -10.92
C LEU A 191 9.14 -1.64 -11.18
N SER A 192 9.39 -2.60 -10.30
CA SER A 192 10.45 -3.58 -10.42
C SER A 192 10.01 -4.93 -9.85
N LYS A 193 10.85 -5.95 -10.00
CA LYS A 193 10.58 -7.30 -9.48
C LYS A 193 11.64 -7.68 -8.46
N ARG A 194 11.23 -8.42 -7.44
CA ARG A 194 12.10 -9.07 -6.45
C ARG A 194 11.74 -10.55 -6.37
N ASP A 195 12.72 -11.42 -6.24
CA ASP A 195 12.51 -12.86 -6.11
C ASP A 195 11.72 -13.20 -4.83
N VAL A 196 10.86 -14.20 -4.94
CA VAL A 196 10.22 -14.82 -3.78
C VAL A 196 11.20 -15.81 -3.17
N ILE A 197 11.37 -15.77 -1.85
CA ILE A 197 12.15 -16.76 -1.11
C ILE A 197 11.25 -17.98 -0.91
N MET A 198 11.65 -19.12 -1.47
CA MET A 198 10.90 -20.37 -1.43
C MET A 198 11.53 -21.39 -0.48
N ASP A 199 12.76 -21.14 -0.07
CA ASP A 199 13.48 -22.03 0.83
C ASP A 199 12.98 -21.86 2.28
N THR A 200 13.00 -22.94 3.02
CA THR A 200 12.72 -22.95 4.46
C THR A 200 13.91 -22.38 5.25
N LEU A 201 13.65 -21.82 6.42
CA LEU A 201 14.70 -21.20 7.26
C LEU A 201 15.64 -22.25 7.87
N ASN A 202 15.16 -23.51 8.02
CA ASN A 202 15.90 -24.64 8.56
C ASN A 202 15.39 -25.94 7.93
N ASP A 203 16.04 -27.05 8.26
CA ASP A 203 15.72 -28.39 7.73
C ASP A 203 14.56 -29.08 8.48
N GLU A 204 13.94 -28.44 9.45
CA GLU A 204 12.83 -29.02 10.21
C GLU A 204 11.53 -29.11 9.40
N VAL A 205 11.40 -28.27 8.39
CA VAL A 205 10.23 -28.21 7.51
C VAL A 205 10.65 -28.37 6.06
N ASN A 206 10.07 -29.33 5.36
CA ASN A 206 10.29 -29.49 3.93
C ASN A 206 9.63 -28.36 3.14
N SER A 207 10.28 -27.88 2.09
CA SER A 207 9.68 -26.95 1.14
C SER A 207 8.47 -27.58 0.45
N ILE A 208 7.38 -26.84 0.35
CA ILE A 208 6.16 -27.28 -0.34
C ILE A 208 6.21 -26.78 -1.78
N PRO A 209 6.19 -27.67 -2.79
CA PRO A 209 6.24 -27.26 -4.18
C PRO A 209 4.97 -26.50 -4.57
N LEU A 210 5.12 -25.61 -5.55
CA LEU A 210 3.99 -24.90 -6.12
C LEU A 210 3.04 -25.89 -6.82
N ALA A 211 1.77 -25.82 -6.48
CA ALA A 211 0.73 -26.65 -7.09
C ALA A 211 -0.41 -25.78 -7.65
N LYS A 212 -1.11 -26.29 -8.66
CA LYS A 212 -2.34 -25.67 -9.13
C LYS A 212 -3.41 -25.81 -8.03
N ARG A 213 -4.06 -24.70 -7.69
CA ARG A 213 -5.15 -24.74 -6.71
C ARG A 213 -6.35 -25.50 -7.32
N VAL A 214 -6.82 -26.50 -6.62
CA VAL A 214 -8.02 -27.27 -6.96
C VAL A 214 -9.03 -27.05 -5.84
N TYR A 215 -10.26 -26.73 -6.20
CA TYR A 215 -11.40 -26.58 -5.28
C TYR A 215 -12.28 -27.85 -5.33
#